data_f04013e1f8f37830d34825b3096c728d
#
_entry.id   f04013e1f8f37830d34825b3096c728d
#
_cell.length_a   1.000
_cell.length_b   1.000
_cell.length_c   1.000
_cell.angle_alpha   90.00
_cell.angle_beta   90.00
_cell.angle_gamma   90.00
#
_symmetry.space_group_name_H-M   'P 1'
#
loop_
_entity.id
_entity.type
_entity.pdbx_description
1 polymer ?
#
loop_
_entity_poly.entity_id
_entity_poly.type
_entity_poly.pdbx_seq_one_letter_code
_entity_poly.pdbx_strand_id
1 'polypeptide(L)'
;MSTFTYDHIHIRSRDPENTAAYYERMFGAQVIRSMQDGKPRIDMKIGGQDVFIAPVPEKSNVNPPPVTPYQGLDHFGLRVTNIDKVVADLKAKGAEFTMELNEPRPGIKICFVRGPEGVSIEVLERAPK
;
A
#
# COMPACT_ATOMS: atom_id res chain seq x y z
N MET A 1 11.76 -3.94 -25.65
CA MET A 1 10.54 -4.46 -24.99
C MET A 1 10.94 -5.52 -23.97
N SER A 2 10.38 -5.48 -22.79
CA SER A 2 10.73 -6.44 -21.74
C SER A 2 9.97 -7.76 -21.94
N THR A 3 10.64 -8.87 -21.64
CA THR A 3 10.00 -10.19 -21.53
C THR A 3 9.45 -10.42 -20.11
N PHE A 4 9.65 -9.46 -19.19
CA PHE A 4 9.20 -9.58 -17.82
C PHE A 4 7.84 -8.89 -17.65
N THR A 5 6.99 -9.48 -16.83
CA THR A 5 5.71 -8.88 -16.43
C THR A 5 5.71 -8.66 -14.93
N TYR A 6 4.95 -7.70 -14.48
CA TYR A 6 4.84 -7.43 -13.05
C TYR A 6 3.98 -8.51 -12.38
N ASP A 7 4.47 -9.15 -11.34
CA ASP A 7 3.75 -10.23 -10.67
C ASP A 7 3.13 -9.80 -9.36
N HIS A 8 3.93 -9.36 -8.40
CA HIS A 8 3.40 -9.02 -7.08
C HIS A 8 4.30 -8.04 -6.33
N ILE A 9 3.72 -7.45 -5.28
CA ILE A 9 4.42 -6.71 -4.24
C ILE A 9 4.37 -7.59 -2.99
N HIS A 10 5.45 -7.59 -2.20
CA HIS A 10 5.53 -8.40 -1.00
C HIS A 10 5.76 -7.51 0.22
N ILE A 11 4.87 -7.59 1.21
CA ILE A 11 4.97 -6.88 2.48
C ILE A 11 5.23 -7.89 3.58
N ARG A 12 6.20 -7.61 4.45
CA ARG A 12 6.39 -8.38 5.68
C ARG A 12 5.73 -7.61 6.82
N SER A 13 5.00 -8.30 7.66
CA SER A 13 4.21 -7.66 8.69
C SER A 13 4.28 -8.45 9.99
N ARG A 14 4.41 -7.73 11.11
CA ARG A 14 4.30 -8.33 12.44
C ARG A 14 2.88 -8.73 12.75
N ASP A 15 1.91 -8.09 12.11
CA ASP A 15 0.50 -8.36 12.30
C ASP A 15 -0.20 -8.38 10.94
N PRO A 16 -0.15 -9.50 10.21
CA PRO A 16 -0.76 -9.59 8.89
C PRO A 16 -2.25 -9.28 8.85
N GLU A 17 -3.00 -9.66 9.91
CA GLU A 17 -4.43 -9.34 9.97
C GLU A 17 -4.66 -7.85 10.02
N ASN A 18 -3.90 -7.12 10.84
CA ASN A 18 -4.00 -5.67 10.93
C ASN A 18 -3.61 -5.00 9.61
N THR A 19 -2.54 -5.49 8.98
CA THR A 19 -2.10 -4.96 7.70
C THR A 19 -3.18 -5.14 6.64
N ALA A 20 -3.74 -6.34 6.52
CA ALA A 20 -4.79 -6.62 5.56
C ALA A 20 -6.04 -5.77 5.83
N ALA A 21 -6.44 -5.66 7.10
CA ALA A 21 -7.62 -4.88 7.48
C ALA A 21 -7.45 -3.39 7.13
N TYR A 22 -6.24 -2.86 7.28
CA TYR A 22 -5.94 -1.48 6.90
C TYR A 22 -6.17 -1.27 5.39
N TYR A 23 -5.57 -2.11 4.57
CA TYR A 23 -5.69 -1.95 3.12
C TYR A 23 -7.10 -2.20 2.62
N GLU A 24 -7.82 -3.12 3.25
CA GLU A 24 -9.23 -3.36 2.93
C GLU A 24 -10.06 -2.11 3.24
N ARG A 25 -9.89 -1.55 4.43
CA ARG A 25 -10.66 -0.40 4.89
C ARG A 25 -10.31 0.88 4.13
N MET A 26 -9.02 1.14 3.93
CA MET A 26 -8.57 2.39 3.32
C MET A 26 -8.69 2.40 1.80
N PHE A 27 -8.32 1.29 1.15
CA PHE A 27 -8.17 1.26 -0.30
C PHE A 27 -9.06 0.23 -0.99
N GLY A 28 -9.94 -0.43 -0.24
CA GLY A 28 -10.84 -1.43 -0.83
C GLY A 28 -10.13 -2.68 -1.31
N ALA A 29 -8.99 -3.04 -0.69
CA ALA A 29 -8.28 -4.25 -1.05
C ALA A 29 -9.16 -5.49 -0.83
N GLN A 30 -9.04 -6.45 -1.75
CA GLN A 30 -9.65 -7.75 -1.58
C GLN A 30 -8.70 -8.63 -0.77
N VAL A 31 -9.13 -9.03 0.43
CA VAL A 31 -8.33 -9.88 1.31
C VAL A 31 -8.60 -11.34 0.96
N ILE A 32 -7.53 -12.12 0.79
CA ILE A 32 -7.58 -13.53 0.39
C ILE A 32 -6.91 -14.35 1.49
N ARG A 33 -7.69 -15.21 2.14
CA ARG A 33 -7.18 -16.09 3.19
C ARG A 33 -7.06 -17.50 2.67
N SER A 34 -5.96 -18.17 2.99
CA SER A 34 -5.69 -19.52 2.56
C SER A 34 -4.84 -20.23 3.59
N MET A 35 -4.52 -21.49 3.31
CA MET A 35 -3.59 -22.27 4.11
C MET A 35 -2.41 -22.65 3.22
N GLN A 36 -1.21 -22.54 3.77
CA GLN A 36 0.01 -22.97 3.10
C GLN A 36 0.89 -23.70 4.10
N ASP A 37 1.23 -24.93 3.78
CA ASP A 37 2.05 -25.80 4.65
C ASP A 37 1.46 -25.88 6.07
N GLY A 38 0.10 -25.99 6.16
CA GLY A 38 -0.61 -26.12 7.41
C GLY A 38 -0.72 -24.83 8.21
N LYS A 39 -0.31 -23.70 7.67
CA LYS A 39 -0.33 -22.40 8.36
C LYS A 39 -1.25 -21.42 7.63
N PRO A 40 -1.93 -20.51 8.37
CA PRO A 40 -2.74 -19.48 7.75
C PRO A 40 -1.87 -18.55 6.89
N ARG A 41 -2.40 -18.19 5.73
CA ARG A 41 -1.77 -17.23 4.83
C ARG A 41 -2.78 -16.15 4.48
N ILE A 42 -2.31 -14.90 4.48
CA ILE A 42 -3.12 -13.75 4.12
C ILE A 42 -2.44 -13.02 2.98
N ASP A 43 -3.17 -12.84 1.90
CA ASP A 43 -2.73 -12.05 0.76
C ASP A 43 -3.84 -11.06 0.42
N MET A 44 -3.56 -10.13 -0.49
CA MET A 44 -4.59 -9.19 -0.92
C MET A 44 -4.38 -8.80 -2.37
N LYS A 45 -5.44 -8.24 -2.97
CA LYS A 45 -5.40 -7.71 -4.31
C LYS A 45 -5.88 -6.27 -4.26
N ILE A 46 -5.10 -5.36 -4.83
CA ILE A 46 -5.41 -3.93 -4.87
C ILE A 46 -5.22 -3.45 -6.30
N GLY A 47 -6.30 -2.91 -6.88
CA GLY A 47 -6.21 -2.35 -8.24
C GLY A 47 -5.70 -3.35 -9.29
N GLY A 48 -6.03 -4.63 -9.12
CA GLY A 48 -5.57 -5.68 -10.00
C GLY A 48 -4.16 -6.20 -9.71
N GLN A 49 -3.48 -5.65 -8.72
CA GLN A 49 -2.12 -6.04 -8.34
C GLN A 49 -2.16 -6.96 -7.14
N ASP A 50 -1.46 -8.10 -7.24
CA ASP A 50 -1.32 -9.01 -6.10
C ASP A 50 -0.32 -8.43 -5.10
N VAL A 51 -0.70 -8.44 -3.82
CA VAL A 51 0.17 -8.02 -2.72
C VAL A 51 0.18 -9.15 -1.69
N PHE A 52 1.34 -9.78 -1.53
CA PHE A 52 1.50 -10.89 -0.59
C PHE A 52 1.93 -10.33 0.76
N ILE A 53 1.43 -10.95 1.83
CA ILE A 53 1.77 -10.54 3.19
C ILE A 53 2.40 -11.73 3.90
N ALA A 54 3.68 -11.59 4.29
CA ALA A 54 4.38 -12.61 5.04
C ALA A 54 4.46 -12.19 6.51
N PRO A 55 4.22 -13.09 7.46
CA PRO A 55 4.38 -12.76 8.87
C PRO A 55 5.85 -12.57 9.23
N VAL A 56 6.10 -11.73 10.23
CA VAL A 56 7.42 -11.58 10.83
C VAL A 56 7.35 -12.25 12.20
N PRO A 57 8.06 -13.38 12.41
CA PRO A 57 8.07 -14.03 13.72
C PRO A 57 8.68 -13.14 14.79
N GLU A 58 8.20 -13.29 16.03
CA GLU A 58 8.58 -12.43 17.14
C GLU A 58 10.09 -12.39 17.39
N LYS A 59 10.77 -13.51 17.21
CA LYS A 59 12.22 -13.62 17.45
C LYS A 59 12.99 -13.82 16.15
N SER A 60 12.64 -13.06 15.12
CA SER A 60 13.32 -13.17 13.82
C SER A 60 14.41 -12.11 13.68
N ASN A 61 15.31 -12.34 12.70
CA ASN A 61 16.35 -11.39 12.34
C ASN A 61 15.92 -10.43 11.24
N VAL A 62 14.60 -10.28 11.04
CA VAL A 62 14.09 -9.35 10.03
C VAL A 62 14.28 -7.92 10.53
N ASN A 63 14.92 -7.09 9.70
CA ASN A 63 15.17 -5.69 10.05
C ASN A 63 13.84 -4.93 10.17
N PRO A 64 13.76 -3.97 11.10
CA PRO A 64 12.56 -3.11 11.17
C PRO A 64 12.43 -2.26 9.91
N PRO A 65 11.22 -1.73 9.64
CA PRO A 65 11.02 -0.92 8.44
C PRO A 65 11.86 0.35 8.49
N PRO A 66 12.44 0.77 7.35
CA PRO A 66 13.14 2.05 7.30
C PRO A 66 12.13 3.20 7.35
N VAL A 67 12.62 4.38 7.72
CA VAL A 67 11.81 5.60 7.69
C VAL A 67 12.02 6.28 6.34
N THR A 68 10.95 6.48 5.59
CA THR A 68 11.01 7.18 4.31
C THR A 68 11.31 8.67 4.50
N PRO A 69 12.08 9.32 3.58
CA PRO A 69 12.66 8.75 2.36
C PRO A 69 13.96 8.00 2.62
N TYR A 70 14.23 7.01 1.78
CA TYR A 70 15.48 6.24 1.84
C TYR A 70 15.82 5.75 0.43
N GLN A 71 17.06 5.31 0.24
CA GLN A 71 17.49 4.78 -1.06
C GLN A 71 16.84 3.42 -1.31
N GLY A 72 16.45 3.18 -2.56
CA GLY A 72 15.84 1.94 -2.98
C GLY A 72 14.36 2.12 -3.31
N LEU A 73 13.55 1.11 -3.01
CA LEU A 73 12.12 1.16 -3.27
C LEU A 73 11.44 1.99 -2.18
N ASP A 74 11.12 3.23 -2.53
CA ASP A 74 10.63 4.23 -1.57
C ASP A 74 9.14 4.08 -1.25
N HIS A 75 8.32 3.90 -2.28
CA HIS A 75 6.86 3.80 -2.11
C HIS A 75 6.24 3.11 -3.31
N PHE A 76 4.95 2.81 -3.21
CA PHE A 76 4.17 2.43 -4.38
C PHE A 76 2.98 3.37 -4.53
N GLY A 77 2.45 3.46 -5.74
CA GLY A 77 1.38 4.40 -6.06
C GLY A 77 0.08 3.70 -6.45
N LEU A 78 -1.03 4.29 -6.00
CA LEU A 78 -2.37 3.88 -6.35
C LEU A 78 -3.05 5.01 -7.11
N ARG A 79 -3.48 4.74 -8.34
CA ARG A 79 -4.16 5.74 -9.15
C ARG A 79 -5.65 5.74 -8.86
N VAL A 80 -6.21 6.94 -8.75
CA VAL A 80 -7.65 7.11 -8.52
C VAL A 80 -8.24 8.11 -9.51
N THR A 81 -9.54 8.10 -9.62
CA THR A 81 -10.30 9.19 -10.21
C THR A 81 -10.96 9.96 -9.07
N ASN A 82 -11.15 11.28 -9.24
CA ASN A 82 -11.77 12.14 -8.22
C ASN A 82 -11.01 12.06 -6.88
N ILE A 83 -9.74 12.45 -6.92
CA ILE A 83 -8.86 12.36 -5.74
C ILE A 83 -9.35 13.22 -4.56
N ASP A 84 -10.03 14.33 -4.84
CA ASP A 84 -10.56 15.18 -3.76
C ASP A 84 -11.52 14.39 -2.87
N LYS A 85 -12.41 13.61 -3.48
CA LYS A 85 -13.35 12.76 -2.74
C LYS A 85 -12.62 11.62 -2.02
N VAL A 86 -11.63 11.01 -2.67
CA VAL A 86 -10.83 9.94 -2.08
C VAL A 86 -10.08 10.44 -0.84
N VAL A 87 -9.48 11.62 -0.93
CA VAL A 87 -8.77 12.22 0.21
C VAL A 87 -9.72 12.50 1.37
N ALA A 88 -10.91 13.03 1.07
CA ALA A 88 -11.91 13.27 2.11
C ALA A 88 -12.30 11.97 2.82
N ASP A 89 -12.48 10.89 2.06
CA ASP A 89 -12.79 9.57 2.61
C ASP A 89 -11.66 9.03 3.47
N LEU A 90 -10.42 9.13 2.99
CA LEU A 90 -9.25 8.67 3.73
C LEU A 90 -9.10 9.45 5.05
N LYS A 91 -9.33 10.76 5.01
CA LYS A 91 -9.28 11.58 6.24
C LYS A 91 -10.36 11.17 7.22
N ALA A 92 -11.57 10.92 6.74
CA ALA A 92 -12.69 10.48 7.58
C ALA A 92 -12.38 9.13 8.24
N LYS A 93 -11.60 8.29 7.59
CA LYS A 93 -11.18 6.98 8.10
C LYS A 93 -9.94 7.05 8.99
N GLY A 94 -9.35 8.23 9.16
CA GLY A 94 -8.20 8.43 10.03
C GLY A 94 -6.86 8.07 9.42
N ALA A 95 -6.72 8.09 8.11
CA ALA A 95 -5.44 7.84 7.45
C ALA A 95 -4.40 8.87 7.87
N GLU A 96 -3.16 8.41 8.05
CA GLU A 96 -2.03 9.29 8.39
C GLU A 96 -1.44 9.85 7.12
N PHE A 97 -1.66 11.15 6.87
CA PHE A 97 -1.08 11.82 5.70
C PHE A 97 0.32 12.30 6.03
N THR A 98 1.28 11.88 5.23
CA THR A 98 2.65 12.38 5.32
C THR A 98 2.90 13.51 4.33
N MET A 99 2.05 13.61 3.29
CA MET A 99 2.03 14.75 2.39
C MET A 99 0.57 15.02 2.02
N GLU A 100 0.11 16.24 2.24
CA GLU A 100 -1.26 16.65 1.90
C GLU A 100 -1.45 16.75 0.41
N LEU A 101 -2.71 16.67 -0.03
CA LEU A 101 -3.06 16.77 -1.45
C LEU A 101 -2.49 18.03 -2.06
N ASN A 102 -1.77 17.87 -3.17
CA ASN A 102 -1.18 18.98 -3.90
C ASN A 102 -1.04 18.63 -5.38
N GLU A 103 -0.75 19.65 -6.18
CA GLU A 103 -0.57 19.48 -7.62
C GLU A 103 0.85 19.93 -7.98
N PRO A 104 1.86 19.03 -7.92
CA PRO A 104 3.26 19.40 -8.11
C PRO A 104 3.57 19.87 -9.53
N ARG A 105 2.76 19.46 -10.50
CA ARG A 105 2.81 19.96 -11.87
C ARG A 105 1.43 19.81 -12.51
N PRO A 106 1.13 20.58 -13.58
CA PRO A 106 -0.20 20.55 -14.18
C PRO A 106 -0.64 19.13 -14.56
N GLY A 107 -1.86 18.78 -14.18
CA GLY A 107 -2.47 17.52 -14.55
C GLY A 107 -2.16 16.35 -13.64
N ILE A 108 -1.37 16.55 -12.57
CA ILE A 108 -1.06 15.49 -11.62
C ILE A 108 -1.32 15.99 -10.21
N LYS A 109 -2.28 15.37 -9.52
CA LYS A 109 -2.56 15.62 -8.10
C LYS A 109 -2.11 14.42 -7.30
N ILE A 110 -1.39 14.67 -6.21
CA ILE A 110 -0.83 13.60 -5.38
C ILE A 110 -1.02 13.88 -3.90
N CYS A 111 -1.01 12.82 -3.11
CA CYS A 111 -0.83 12.85 -1.66
C CYS A 111 -0.12 11.58 -1.26
N PHE A 112 0.40 11.56 -0.03
CA PHE A 112 1.03 10.37 0.53
C PHE A 112 0.41 10.05 1.87
N VAL A 113 0.18 8.76 2.12
CA VAL A 113 -0.26 8.26 3.42
C VAL A 113 0.69 7.17 3.89
N ARG A 114 0.74 6.98 5.22
CA ARG A 114 1.58 5.93 5.81
C ARG A 114 0.70 4.79 6.28
N GLY A 115 1.01 3.60 5.80
CA GLY A 115 0.32 2.38 6.19
C GLY A 115 1.06 1.61 7.27
N PRO A 116 0.55 0.43 7.64
CA PRO A 116 1.23 -0.45 8.60
C PRO A 116 2.64 -0.79 8.13
N GLU A 117 3.52 -1.04 9.07
CA GLU A 117 4.94 -1.33 8.84
C GLU A 117 5.67 -0.15 8.18
N GLY A 118 5.15 1.07 8.33
CA GLY A 118 5.79 2.27 7.81
C GLY A 118 5.75 2.42 6.30
N VAL A 119 4.93 1.61 5.61
CA VAL A 119 4.87 1.65 4.14
C VAL A 119 4.33 3.00 3.68
N SER A 120 5.06 3.65 2.76
CA SER A 120 4.64 4.89 2.15
C SER A 120 3.79 4.57 0.91
N ILE A 121 2.62 5.18 0.83
CA ILE A 121 1.65 4.94 -0.24
C ILE A 121 1.30 6.27 -0.89
N GLU A 122 1.58 6.38 -2.19
CA GLU A 122 1.17 7.54 -2.95
C GLU A 122 -0.23 7.29 -3.54
N VAL A 123 -1.11 8.27 -3.39
CA VAL A 123 -2.41 8.27 -4.07
C VAL A 123 -2.38 9.39 -5.07
N LEU A 124 -2.68 9.10 -6.33
CA LEU A 124 -2.53 10.09 -7.39
C LEU A 124 -3.66 10.02 -8.41
N GLU A 125 -3.91 11.17 -8.99
CA GLU A 125 -4.83 11.31 -10.11
C GLU A 125 -4.11 12.01 -11.25
N ARG A 126 -4.24 11.44 -12.47
CA ARG A 126 -3.68 12.04 -13.67
C ARG A 126 -4.82 12.56 -14.53
N ALA A 127 -4.71 13.82 -14.96
CA ALA A 127 -5.69 14.38 -15.87
C ALA A 127 -5.66 13.62 -17.20
N PRO A 128 -6.80 13.52 -17.90
CA PRO A 128 -6.81 12.94 -19.24
C PRO A 128 -5.88 13.73 -20.17
N LYS A 129 -5.21 13.00 -21.06
CA LYS A 129 -4.36 13.63 -22.08
C LYS A 129 -5.20 14.13 -23.23
#